data_208082c38a50aa2bc98aa1360d190415
#
_entry.id   208082c38a50aa2bc98aa1360d190415
#
_cell.length_a   1.000
_cell.length_b   1.000
_cell.length_c   1.000
_cell.angle_alpha   90.00
_cell.angle_beta   90.00
_cell.angle_gamma   90.00
#
_symmetry.space_group_name_H-M   'P 1'
#
loop_
_entity.id
_entity.type
_entity.pdbx_description
1 polymer ?
#
loop_
_entity_poly.entity_id
_entity_poly.type
_entity_poly.pdbx_seq_one_letter_code
_entity_poly.pdbx_strand_id
1 'polypeptide(L)'
;MKIILIVVAVVVFLMLVAAGGCFYIAYRVKQKAHEFSRQMGADATPYTGRRNPCLVSSSEVAAIVGTPVEAAVSRGDAACEYRFSGGNNQNLNVQFTWQSGAITMKLAHGAMKQITGGMDTYTAVSGIGDEAYIAPGGSGFMMRKGDVMVNMELVGSGVSPDAAQKIGAKIADRL
;
A
#
# COMPACT_ATOMS: atom_id res chain seq x y z
N MET A 1 62.97 22.97 -7.24
CA MET A 1 61.92 22.87 -8.27
C MET A 1 61.32 21.47 -8.42
N LYS A 2 62.10 20.38 -8.54
CA LYS A 2 61.57 19.02 -8.76
C LYS A 2 60.61 18.52 -7.66
N ILE A 3 60.89 18.79 -6.38
CA ILE A 3 60.07 18.34 -5.25
C ILE A 3 58.68 19.01 -5.24
N ILE A 4 58.59 20.29 -5.57
CA ILE A 4 57.33 21.03 -5.63
C ILE A 4 56.42 20.47 -6.74
N LEU A 5 56.96 20.13 -7.89
CA LEU A 5 56.23 19.51 -9.00
C LEU A 5 55.64 18.14 -8.63
N ILE A 6 56.39 17.33 -7.88
CA ILE A 6 55.91 16.02 -7.41
C ILE A 6 54.78 16.20 -6.41
N VAL A 7 54.87 17.12 -5.47
CA VAL A 7 53.82 17.39 -4.49
C VAL A 7 52.55 17.87 -5.16
N VAL A 8 52.66 18.79 -6.11
CA VAL A 8 51.49 19.27 -6.88
C VAL A 8 50.84 18.14 -7.67
N ALA A 9 51.62 17.30 -8.33
CA ALA A 9 51.06 16.16 -9.09
C ALA A 9 50.31 15.15 -8.19
N VAL A 10 50.83 14.86 -6.99
CA VAL A 10 50.21 13.98 -6.02
C VAL A 10 48.88 14.59 -5.50
N VAL A 11 48.86 15.88 -5.19
CA VAL A 11 47.63 16.55 -4.74
C VAL A 11 46.56 16.56 -5.83
N VAL A 12 46.91 16.85 -7.07
CA VAL A 12 45.99 16.81 -8.20
C VAL A 12 45.44 15.40 -8.42
N PHE A 13 46.30 14.39 -8.34
CA PHE A 13 45.89 13.00 -8.46
C PHE A 13 44.90 12.59 -7.35
N LEU A 14 45.14 12.96 -6.11
CA LEU A 14 44.26 12.70 -4.97
C LEU A 14 42.91 13.41 -5.14
N MET A 15 42.87 14.63 -5.64
CA MET A 15 41.64 15.34 -5.96
C MET A 15 40.85 14.66 -7.06
N LEU A 16 41.48 14.15 -8.11
CA LEU A 16 40.82 13.43 -9.18
C LEU A 16 40.22 12.09 -8.70
N VAL A 17 40.93 11.36 -7.85
CA VAL A 17 40.44 10.12 -7.23
C VAL A 17 39.28 10.40 -6.30
N ALA A 18 39.31 11.44 -5.49
CA ALA A 18 38.21 11.84 -4.62
C ALA A 18 36.97 12.26 -5.41
N ALA A 19 37.14 13.08 -6.45
CA ALA A 19 36.03 13.50 -7.32
C ALA A 19 35.42 12.32 -8.11
N GLY A 20 36.26 11.45 -8.66
CA GLY A 20 35.79 10.24 -9.36
C GLY A 20 35.10 9.25 -8.43
N GLY A 21 35.60 9.08 -7.22
CA GLY A 21 34.96 8.23 -6.19
C GLY A 21 33.60 8.73 -5.78
N CYS A 22 33.41 10.03 -5.56
CA CYS A 22 32.11 10.62 -5.25
C CYS A 22 31.12 10.45 -6.40
N PHE A 23 31.56 10.61 -7.65
CA PHE A 23 30.70 10.42 -8.82
C PHE A 23 30.25 8.96 -8.98
N TYR A 24 31.15 8.01 -8.78
CA TYR A 24 30.85 6.59 -8.85
C TYR A 24 29.87 6.15 -7.75
N ILE A 25 30.05 6.63 -6.53
CA ILE A 25 29.14 6.35 -5.41
C ILE A 25 27.77 6.95 -5.69
N ALA A 26 27.69 8.20 -6.13
CA ALA A 26 26.43 8.86 -6.46
C ALA A 26 25.67 8.12 -7.59
N TYR A 27 26.38 7.64 -8.62
CA TYR A 27 25.80 6.88 -9.70
C TYR A 27 25.24 5.52 -9.23
N ARG A 28 26.01 4.79 -8.39
CA ARG A 28 25.59 3.51 -7.81
C ARG A 28 24.38 3.66 -6.86
N VAL A 29 24.38 4.71 -6.04
CA VAL A 29 23.25 5.02 -5.16
C VAL A 29 22.00 5.32 -5.98
N LYS A 30 22.13 6.09 -7.08
CA LYS A 30 21.01 6.39 -7.97
C LYS A 30 20.44 5.14 -8.65
N GLN A 31 21.29 4.23 -9.13
CA GLN A 31 20.82 2.95 -9.70
C GLN A 31 20.12 2.08 -8.69
N LYS A 32 20.69 1.92 -7.50
CA LYS A 32 20.04 1.14 -6.42
C LYS A 32 18.76 1.79 -5.93
N ALA A 33 18.67 3.11 -5.89
CA ALA A 33 17.44 3.82 -5.57
C ALA A 33 16.35 3.58 -6.61
N HIS A 34 16.68 3.54 -7.91
CA HIS A 34 15.72 3.20 -8.95
C HIS A 34 15.27 1.73 -8.89
N GLU A 35 16.17 0.79 -8.66
CA GLU A 35 15.80 -0.62 -8.47
C GLU A 35 14.94 -0.82 -7.22
N PHE A 36 15.31 -0.18 -6.12
CA PHE A 36 14.53 -0.18 -4.89
C PHE A 36 13.14 0.44 -5.10
N SER A 37 13.06 1.56 -5.80
CA SER A 37 11.81 2.22 -6.15
C SER A 37 10.88 1.31 -6.96
N ARG A 38 11.42 0.63 -7.98
CA ARG A 38 10.68 -0.37 -8.77
C ARG A 38 10.23 -1.55 -7.92
N GLN A 39 11.12 -2.10 -7.11
CA GLN A 39 10.79 -3.20 -6.20
C GLN A 39 9.70 -2.80 -5.19
N MET A 40 9.66 -1.54 -4.78
CA MET A 40 8.64 -0.99 -3.89
C MET A 40 7.33 -0.62 -4.60
N GLY A 41 7.24 -0.80 -5.92
CA GLY A 41 5.99 -0.58 -6.67
C GLY A 41 5.79 0.86 -7.14
N ALA A 42 6.89 1.62 -7.32
CA ALA A 42 6.83 2.98 -7.89
C ALA A 42 6.37 3.00 -9.37
N ASP A 43 6.31 1.84 -10.02
CA ASP A 43 5.80 1.67 -11.38
C ASP A 43 4.27 1.44 -11.42
N ALA A 44 3.59 1.47 -10.26
CA ALA A 44 2.14 1.33 -10.22
C ALA A 44 1.46 2.51 -10.92
N THR A 45 0.43 2.24 -11.70
CA THR A 45 -0.32 3.28 -12.41
C THR A 45 -1.00 4.23 -11.42
N PRO A 46 -0.67 5.53 -11.43
CA PRO A 46 -1.29 6.49 -10.54
C PRO A 46 -2.80 6.59 -10.77
N TYR A 47 -3.55 6.71 -9.70
CA TYR A 47 -4.98 6.95 -9.81
C TYR A 47 -5.28 8.41 -10.16
N THR A 48 -5.96 8.61 -11.28
CA THR A 48 -6.34 9.94 -11.81
C THR A 48 -7.83 10.24 -11.70
N GLY A 49 -8.62 9.28 -11.20
CA GLY A 49 -10.06 9.41 -11.04
C GLY A 49 -10.47 10.30 -9.86
N ARG A 50 -11.78 10.51 -9.72
CA ARG A 50 -12.34 11.23 -8.57
C ARG A 50 -12.21 10.39 -7.31
N ARG A 51 -11.57 10.91 -6.29
CA ARG A 51 -11.45 10.27 -4.99
C ARG A 51 -12.80 10.27 -4.26
N ASN A 52 -13.46 9.12 -4.28
CA ASN A 52 -14.70 8.87 -3.56
C ASN A 52 -14.52 7.59 -2.73
N PRO A 53 -14.39 7.67 -1.40
CA PRO A 53 -14.16 6.47 -0.60
C PRO A 53 -15.41 5.59 -0.46
N CYS A 54 -16.61 6.12 -0.69
CA CYS A 54 -17.85 5.36 -0.67
C CYS A 54 -18.20 4.85 -2.09
N LEU A 55 -17.29 4.09 -2.71
CA LEU A 55 -17.51 3.53 -4.05
C LEU A 55 -18.64 2.50 -4.11
N VAL A 56 -18.89 1.76 -3.01
CA VAL A 56 -19.96 0.79 -2.90
C VAL A 56 -21.12 1.42 -2.11
N SER A 57 -22.34 1.30 -2.60
CA SER A 57 -23.51 1.87 -1.91
C SER A 57 -23.89 1.08 -0.66
N SER A 58 -24.61 1.73 0.28
CA SER A 58 -25.13 1.07 1.48
C SER A 58 -25.97 -0.16 1.15
N SER A 59 -26.80 -0.08 0.11
CA SER A 59 -27.67 -1.18 -0.33
C SER A 59 -26.87 -2.37 -0.86
N GLU A 60 -25.76 -2.13 -1.56
CA GLU A 60 -24.89 -3.20 -2.05
C GLU A 60 -24.14 -3.88 -0.92
N VAL A 61 -23.63 -3.10 0.05
CA VAL A 61 -22.97 -3.66 1.23
C VAL A 61 -23.97 -4.46 2.05
N ALA A 62 -25.19 -3.95 2.26
CA ALA A 62 -26.26 -4.66 2.95
C ALA A 62 -26.60 -6.00 2.27
N ALA A 63 -26.70 -6.02 0.93
CA ALA A 63 -26.98 -7.24 0.17
C ALA A 63 -25.85 -8.29 0.29
N ILE A 64 -24.60 -7.85 0.41
CA ILE A 64 -23.44 -8.76 0.54
C ILE A 64 -23.33 -9.31 1.97
N VAL A 65 -23.51 -8.44 2.96
CA VAL A 65 -23.33 -8.78 4.38
C VAL A 65 -24.57 -9.50 4.94
N GLY A 66 -25.74 -9.26 4.37
CA GLY A 66 -27.02 -9.80 4.86
C GLY A 66 -27.58 -9.03 6.05
N THR A 67 -27.00 -7.86 6.38
CA THR A 67 -27.45 -6.98 7.45
C THR A 67 -27.74 -5.59 6.89
N PRO A 68 -28.87 -4.94 7.24
CA PRO A 68 -29.17 -3.61 6.76
C PRO A 68 -28.08 -2.60 7.16
N VAL A 69 -27.74 -1.72 6.21
CA VAL A 69 -26.79 -0.61 6.42
C VAL A 69 -27.58 0.69 6.48
N GLU A 70 -27.49 1.38 7.62
CA GLU A 70 -28.22 2.64 7.84
C GLU A 70 -27.66 3.78 6.98
N ALA A 71 -26.34 3.88 6.93
CA ALA A 71 -25.66 4.93 6.18
C ALA A 71 -24.27 4.50 5.75
N ALA A 72 -23.85 5.02 4.58
CA ALA A 72 -22.45 5.09 4.18
C ALA A 72 -21.98 6.53 4.39
N VAL A 73 -21.06 6.72 5.31
CA VAL A 73 -20.57 8.04 5.69
C VAL A 73 -19.12 8.21 5.22
N SER A 74 -18.90 9.18 4.32
CA SER A 74 -17.55 9.55 3.91
C SER A 74 -16.83 10.27 5.06
N ARG A 75 -15.61 9.82 5.35
CA ARG A 75 -14.68 10.47 6.28
C ARG A 75 -13.56 11.13 5.48
N GLY A 76 -13.85 12.28 4.94
CA GLY A 76 -12.98 12.94 3.97
C GLY A 76 -12.94 12.19 2.64
N ASP A 77 -11.77 12.20 1.98
CA ASP A 77 -11.52 11.47 0.74
C ASP A 77 -10.85 10.09 0.97
N ALA A 78 -10.53 9.75 2.22
CA ALA A 78 -9.69 8.59 2.55
C ALA A 78 -10.46 7.42 3.18
N ALA A 79 -11.68 7.59 3.67
CA ALA A 79 -12.41 6.48 4.29
C ALA A 79 -13.92 6.56 4.10
N CYS A 80 -14.57 5.38 4.03
CA CYS A 80 -16.01 5.22 4.09
C CYS A 80 -16.38 4.33 5.27
N GLU A 81 -17.28 4.80 6.11
CA GLU A 81 -17.83 4.08 7.27
C GLU A 81 -19.24 3.60 6.94
N TYR A 82 -19.47 2.29 6.97
CA TYR A 82 -20.79 1.67 6.84
C TYR A 82 -21.29 1.25 8.22
N ARG A 83 -22.40 1.83 8.66
CA ARG A 83 -23.03 1.55 9.94
C ARG A 83 -24.14 0.54 9.76
N PHE A 84 -24.09 -0.56 10.49
CA PHE A 84 -25.08 -1.61 10.43
C PHE A 84 -26.22 -1.37 11.44
N SER A 85 -27.46 -1.64 10.99
CA SER A 85 -28.64 -1.64 11.86
C SER A 85 -28.60 -2.88 12.74
N GLY A 86 -28.77 -2.74 14.05
CA GLY A 86 -28.83 -3.92 14.91
C GLY A 86 -28.28 -3.74 16.32
N GLY A 87 -27.91 -2.54 16.71
CA GLY A 87 -27.74 -2.19 18.13
C GLY A 87 -26.37 -2.45 18.76
N ASN A 88 -25.40 -3.03 18.06
CA ASN A 88 -24.09 -3.34 18.65
C ASN A 88 -22.96 -2.39 18.20
N ASN A 89 -23.30 -1.19 17.70
CA ASN A 89 -22.31 -0.23 17.14
C ASN A 89 -21.33 -0.86 16.12
N GLN A 90 -21.79 -1.91 15.42
CA GLN A 90 -20.99 -2.56 14.41
C GLN A 90 -20.87 -1.63 13.18
N ASN A 91 -19.67 -1.41 12.75
CA ASN A 91 -19.35 -0.65 11.55
C ASN A 91 -18.24 -1.30 10.75
N LEU A 92 -18.29 -1.16 9.43
CA LEU A 92 -17.20 -1.49 8.54
C LEU A 92 -16.52 -0.21 8.12
N ASN A 93 -15.25 -0.09 8.43
CA ASN A 93 -14.42 1.01 7.97
C ASN A 93 -13.60 0.56 6.75
N VAL A 94 -13.79 1.23 5.62
CA VAL A 94 -13.06 1.01 4.38
C VAL A 94 -12.15 2.19 4.15
N GLN A 95 -10.83 1.98 4.24
CA GLN A 95 -9.82 3.01 4.11
C GLN A 95 -9.13 2.93 2.75
N PHE A 96 -8.85 4.09 2.17
CA PHE A 96 -8.20 4.24 0.86
C PHE A 96 -6.87 4.97 0.99
N THR A 97 -5.84 4.39 0.43
CA THR A 97 -4.59 5.08 0.13
C THR A 97 -4.54 5.30 -1.38
N TRP A 98 -4.89 6.52 -1.83
CA TRP A 98 -5.06 6.84 -3.25
C TRP A 98 -3.77 6.97 -4.04
N GLN A 99 -2.64 7.14 -3.36
CA GLN A 99 -1.31 7.25 -3.94
C GLN A 99 -0.32 6.46 -3.10
N SER A 100 0.69 5.90 -3.72
CA SER A 100 1.67 5.05 -3.03
C SER A 100 1.07 3.78 -2.40
N GLY A 101 -0.10 3.35 -2.86
CA GLY A 101 -0.77 2.15 -2.35
C GLY A 101 0.07 0.89 -2.55
N ALA A 102 0.80 0.80 -3.67
CA ALA A 102 1.72 -0.31 -3.93
C ALA A 102 2.87 -0.36 -2.91
N ILE A 103 3.44 0.79 -2.57
CA ILE A 103 4.50 0.90 -1.55
C ILE A 103 3.92 0.56 -0.17
N THR A 104 2.77 1.12 0.15
CA THR A 104 2.09 0.91 1.45
C THR A 104 1.76 -0.56 1.67
N MET A 105 1.23 -1.25 0.66
CA MET A 105 0.93 -2.69 0.72
C MET A 105 2.18 -3.53 1.00
N LYS A 106 3.27 -3.27 0.28
CA LYS A 106 4.55 -3.99 0.48
C LYS A 106 5.15 -3.73 1.87
N LEU A 107 5.06 -2.50 2.36
CA LEU A 107 5.53 -2.16 3.70
C LEU A 107 4.69 -2.86 4.78
N ALA A 108 3.37 -2.88 4.64
CA ALA A 108 2.47 -3.58 5.57
C ALA A 108 2.79 -5.09 5.62
N HIS A 109 2.96 -5.74 4.46
CA HIS A 109 3.35 -7.14 4.35
C HIS A 109 4.74 -7.41 4.94
N GLY A 110 5.73 -6.58 4.61
CA GLY A 110 7.10 -6.72 5.10
C GLY A 110 7.20 -6.54 6.61
N ALA A 111 6.49 -5.56 7.17
CA ALA A 111 6.46 -5.32 8.62
C ALA A 111 5.86 -6.52 9.38
N MET A 112 4.74 -7.06 8.89
CA MET A 112 4.12 -8.22 9.51
C MET A 112 5.03 -9.45 9.46
N LYS A 113 5.68 -9.71 8.32
CA LYS A 113 6.64 -10.81 8.17
C LYS A 113 7.80 -10.70 9.16
N GLN A 114 8.28 -9.50 9.46
CA GLN A 114 9.32 -9.30 10.49
C GLN A 114 8.79 -9.60 11.91
N ILE A 115 7.58 -9.14 12.23
CA ILE A 115 6.96 -9.36 13.55
C ILE A 115 6.71 -10.86 13.80
N THR A 116 6.35 -11.62 12.75
CA THR A 116 6.05 -13.05 12.83
C THR A 116 7.27 -13.96 12.67
N GLY A 117 8.47 -13.41 12.74
CA GLY A 117 9.70 -14.18 12.61
C GLY A 117 9.94 -14.76 11.21
N GLY A 118 9.43 -14.08 10.17
CA GLY A 118 9.61 -14.47 8.76
C GLY A 118 8.46 -15.31 8.18
N MET A 119 7.46 -15.66 8.97
CA MET A 119 6.25 -16.35 8.48
C MET A 119 5.34 -15.37 7.73
N ASP A 120 4.87 -15.77 6.56
CA ASP A 120 3.81 -15.06 5.87
C ASP A 120 2.47 -15.50 6.45
N THR A 121 1.84 -14.64 7.21
CA THR A 121 0.57 -14.92 7.90
C THR A 121 -0.64 -14.38 7.15
N TYR A 122 -0.41 -13.66 6.06
CA TYR A 122 -1.48 -13.22 5.16
C TYR A 122 -1.89 -14.33 4.21
N THR A 123 -3.19 -14.49 4.00
CA THR A 123 -3.73 -15.40 3.00
C THR A 123 -4.01 -14.65 1.72
N ALA A 124 -3.30 -14.98 0.64
CA ALA A 124 -3.51 -14.37 -0.66
C ALA A 124 -4.89 -14.74 -1.22
N VAL A 125 -5.54 -13.76 -1.83
CA VAL A 125 -6.84 -13.89 -2.51
C VAL A 125 -6.64 -13.53 -3.97
N SER A 126 -7.02 -14.42 -4.88
CA SER A 126 -6.89 -14.20 -6.32
C SER A 126 -8.15 -13.59 -6.92
N GLY A 127 -7.99 -12.84 -8.04
CA GLY A 127 -9.11 -12.31 -8.82
C GLY A 127 -9.71 -11.01 -8.28
N ILE A 128 -9.07 -10.35 -7.32
CA ILE A 128 -9.51 -9.06 -6.79
C ILE A 128 -8.39 -8.03 -6.93
N GLY A 129 -8.57 -7.06 -7.81
CA GLY A 129 -7.54 -6.08 -8.13
C GLY A 129 -6.28 -6.72 -8.71
N ASP A 130 -5.13 -6.09 -8.46
CA ASP A 130 -3.81 -6.63 -8.84
C ASP A 130 -3.28 -7.60 -7.78
N GLU A 131 -3.62 -7.36 -6.53
CA GLU A 131 -3.28 -8.21 -5.38
C GLU A 131 -4.27 -7.98 -4.23
N ALA A 132 -4.60 -9.05 -3.50
CA ALA A 132 -5.47 -8.97 -2.33
C ALA A 132 -5.08 -10.02 -1.29
N TYR A 133 -5.37 -9.70 -0.02
CA TYR A 133 -4.98 -10.53 1.12
C TYR A 133 -6.01 -10.46 2.25
N ILE A 134 -6.19 -11.59 2.93
CA ILE A 134 -6.84 -11.66 4.23
C ILE A 134 -5.76 -11.59 5.31
N ALA A 135 -5.94 -10.70 6.26
CA ALA A 135 -5.06 -10.57 7.43
C ALA A 135 -5.19 -11.80 8.36
N PRO A 136 -4.17 -12.05 9.19
CA PRO A 136 -4.16 -13.20 10.11
C PRO A 136 -5.43 -13.28 10.95
N GLY A 137 -5.97 -14.48 11.08
CA GLY A 137 -7.20 -14.74 11.83
C GLY A 137 -8.47 -14.11 11.23
N GLY A 138 -8.42 -13.65 9.97
CA GLY A 138 -9.55 -12.97 9.34
C GLY A 138 -9.82 -11.57 9.88
N SER A 139 -8.84 -10.95 10.52
CA SER A 139 -8.99 -9.65 11.21
C SER A 139 -9.12 -8.47 10.26
N GLY A 140 -8.75 -8.63 9.00
CA GLY A 140 -8.82 -7.57 7.99
C GLY A 140 -8.79 -8.14 6.58
N PHE A 141 -9.10 -7.29 5.63
CA PHE A 141 -8.94 -7.52 4.20
C PHE A 141 -8.24 -6.33 3.58
N MET A 142 -7.25 -6.57 2.74
CA MET A 142 -6.58 -5.53 1.99
C MET A 142 -6.48 -5.92 0.52
N MET A 143 -6.58 -4.92 -0.35
CA MET A 143 -6.39 -5.11 -1.78
C MET A 143 -5.71 -3.90 -2.42
N ARG A 144 -5.13 -4.10 -3.59
CA ARG A 144 -4.54 -3.05 -4.40
C ARG A 144 -5.03 -3.14 -5.85
N LYS A 145 -5.26 -1.99 -6.46
CA LYS A 145 -5.42 -1.84 -7.91
C LYS A 145 -4.71 -0.59 -8.38
N GLY A 146 -3.77 -0.73 -9.32
CA GLY A 146 -2.86 0.35 -9.69
C GLY A 146 -2.07 0.84 -8.48
N ASP A 147 -2.13 2.13 -8.19
CA ASP A 147 -1.50 2.75 -7.02
C ASP A 147 -2.48 3.03 -5.87
N VAL A 148 -3.69 2.47 -5.94
CA VAL A 148 -4.69 2.57 -4.87
C VAL A 148 -4.65 1.32 -4.00
N MET A 149 -4.45 1.49 -2.69
CA MET A 149 -4.64 0.43 -1.70
C MET A 149 -5.94 0.68 -0.95
N VAL A 150 -6.68 -0.39 -0.71
CA VAL A 150 -7.90 -0.41 0.12
C VAL A 150 -7.66 -1.35 1.29
N ASN A 151 -8.01 -0.90 2.48
CA ASN A 151 -7.94 -1.69 3.70
C ASN A 151 -9.31 -1.70 4.39
N MET A 152 -9.74 -2.86 4.85
CA MET A 152 -10.96 -3.06 5.63
C MET A 152 -10.60 -3.73 6.95
N GLU A 153 -11.00 -3.12 8.06
CA GLU A 153 -10.89 -3.72 9.38
C GLU A 153 -12.14 -4.55 9.66
N LEU A 154 -11.99 -5.85 9.94
CA LEU A 154 -13.10 -6.77 10.11
C LEU A 154 -13.40 -7.11 11.57
N VAL A 155 -12.45 -6.88 12.48
CA VAL A 155 -12.65 -7.14 13.91
C VAL A 155 -13.77 -6.25 14.47
N GLY A 156 -14.77 -6.88 15.04
CA GLY A 156 -15.92 -6.17 15.61
C GLY A 156 -16.91 -5.59 14.61
N SER A 157 -16.63 -5.69 13.29
CA SER A 157 -17.53 -5.18 12.25
C SER A 157 -18.76 -6.04 11.99
N GLY A 158 -18.71 -7.33 12.34
CA GLY A 158 -19.73 -8.31 11.94
C GLY A 158 -19.64 -8.76 10.49
N VAL A 159 -18.62 -8.31 9.75
CA VAL A 159 -18.40 -8.66 8.34
C VAL A 159 -17.44 -9.84 8.24
N SER A 160 -17.85 -10.88 7.54
CA SER A 160 -16.99 -12.04 7.31
C SER A 160 -15.91 -11.74 6.27
N PRO A 161 -14.77 -12.47 6.28
CA PRO A 161 -13.76 -12.35 5.24
C PRO A 161 -14.29 -12.55 3.81
N ASP A 162 -15.26 -13.44 3.60
CA ASP A 162 -15.88 -13.68 2.29
C ASP A 162 -16.73 -12.49 1.84
N ALA A 163 -17.46 -11.86 2.76
CA ALA A 163 -18.20 -10.65 2.46
C ALA A 163 -17.26 -9.49 2.13
N ALA A 164 -16.15 -9.35 2.86
CA ALA A 164 -15.14 -8.34 2.58
C ALA A 164 -14.49 -8.53 1.20
N GLN A 165 -14.23 -9.77 0.78
CA GLN A 165 -13.74 -10.07 -0.58
C GLN A 165 -14.73 -9.61 -1.65
N LYS A 166 -16.04 -9.89 -1.47
CA LYS A 166 -17.09 -9.45 -2.41
C LYS A 166 -17.20 -7.93 -2.48
N ILE A 167 -17.08 -7.24 -1.34
CA ILE A 167 -17.02 -5.77 -1.30
C ILE A 167 -15.76 -5.28 -2.01
N GLY A 168 -14.61 -5.88 -1.73
CA GLY A 168 -13.34 -5.56 -2.37
C GLY A 168 -13.37 -5.73 -3.88
N ALA A 169 -13.99 -6.80 -4.40
CA ALA A 169 -14.17 -7.00 -5.83
C ALA A 169 -14.98 -5.86 -6.47
N LYS A 170 -16.11 -5.47 -5.85
CA LYS A 170 -16.90 -4.32 -6.34
C LYS A 170 -16.13 -3.00 -6.30
N ILE A 171 -15.28 -2.79 -5.30
CA ILE A 171 -14.40 -1.61 -5.25
C ILE A 171 -13.39 -1.68 -6.39
N ALA A 172 -12.76 -2.84 -6.59
CA ALA A 172 -11.80 -3.04 -7.67
C ALA A 172 -12.38 -2.75 -9.05
N ASP A 173 -13.63 -3.14 -9.31
CA ASP A 173 -14.32 -2.88 -10.58
C ASP A 173 -14.58 -1.39 -10.84
N ARG A 174 -14.55 -0.57 -9.80
CA ARG A 174 -14.88 0.88 -9.85
C ARG A 174 -13.65 1.80 -9.75
N LEU A 175 -12.48 1.23 -9.48
CA LEU A 175 -11.19 1.88 -9.53
C LEU A 175 -10.58 1.80 -10.93
#